data_ed08fb9ad0ad1405def4592a27725c65
#
_entry.id   ed08fb9ad0ad1405def4592a27725c65
#
_cell.length_a   1.000
_cell.length_b   1.000
_cell.length_c   1.000
_cell.angle_alpha   90.00
_cell.angle_beta   90.00
_cell.angle_gamma   90.00
#
_symmetry.space_group_name_H-M   'P 1'
#
loop_
_entity.id
_entity.type
_entity.pdbx_description
1 polymer ?
#
loop_
_entity_poly.entity_id
_entity_poly.type
_entity_poly.pdbx_seq_one_letter_code
_entity_poly.pdbx_strand_id
1 'polypeptide(L)'
;NMTERHSDTCGQRHEHAHGKSKIEEALGKYDSAPSDDSVREAVKKIIAEKVQEKDTPEVKKCLMGSIELTTLKTTDSPESVMAFTERVNEFDNTYPDLPHIATVCVYPCFADVVSETLEVDGVEIACVSGSFPSSQAVIEVKVAETALAIKDGATEIDIVMSVGKFLSGDYESVADEIGELKEVCGDRKMKVILETGCLKTAENIKKASILAMYAGADYIKTSTGKLEPAATPEAAYVMCQAIKEYYDKTGIQIGFKPAGGINSV
;
A
#
# COMPACT_ATOMS: atom_id res chain seq x y z
N ASN A 1 -24.71 46.14 -44.11
CA ASN A 1 -23.66 47.14 -43.88
C ASN A 1 -23.03 46.99 -42.53
N MET A 2 -21.74 46.92 -42.55
CA MET A 2 -20.73 47.08 -41.50
C MET A 2 -20.52 45.96 -40.51
N THR A 3 -19.54 45.23 -40.89
CA THR A 3 -18.57 44.48 -40.13
C THR A 3 -17.86 45.31 -39.05
N GLU A 4 -17.83 44.87 -37.82
CA GLU A 4 -16.76 45.23 -36.88
C GLU A 4 -16.22 43.96 -36.22
N ARG A 5 -14.92 43.80 -36.45
CA ARG A 5 -14.07 42.77 -35.86
C ARG A 5 -13.75 43.21 -34.43
N HIS A 6 -13.97 42.33 -33.47
CA HIS A 6 -13.31 42.46 -32.19
C HIS A 6 -12.11 41.51 -32.12
N SER A 7 -11.00 42.16 -31.91
CA SER A 7 -9.67 41.61 -31.81
C SER A 7 -9.51 40.75 -30.54
N ASP A 8 -8.89 39.61 -30.76
CA ASP A 8 -8.35 38.76 -29.75
C ASP A 8 -7.44 39.47 -28.77
N THR A 9 -7.76 39.47 -27.50
CA THR A 9 -6.80 39.66 -26.43
C THR A 9 -6.45 38.27 -25.88
N CYS A 10 -5.34 37.77 -26.40
CA CYS A 10 -4.62 36.64 -25.84
C CYS A 10 -4.34 36.89 -24.36
N GLY A 11 -5.03 36.17 -23.47
CA GLY A 11 -4.79 36.22 -22.06
C GLY A 11 -3.37 35.74 -21.73
N GLN A 12 -2.59 36.64 -21.20
CA GLN A 12 -1.29 36.33 -20.63
C GLN A 12 -1.49 35.25 -19.55
N ARG A 13 -0.93 34.07 -19.82
CA ARG A 13 -0.71 33.07 -18.74
C ARG A 13 0.27 33.71 -17.79
N HIS A 14 -0.20 34.07 -16.60
CA HIS A 14 0.66 34.36 -15.49
C HIS A 14 1.36 33.06 -15.12
N GLU A 15 2.62 32.93 -15.49
CA GLU A 15 3.54 32.01 -14.88
C GLU A 15 3.72 32.44 -13.43
N HIS A 16 2.88 31.92 -12.55
CA HIS A 16 3.19 31.92 -11.13
C HIS A 16 4.41 31.04 -10.96
N ALA A 17 5.53 31.64 -10.60
CA ALA A 17 6.66 30.94 -10.04
C ALA A 17 6.18 30.29 -8.72
N HIS A 18 5.63 29.06 -8.81
CA HIS A 18 5.28 28.27 -7.66
C HIS A 18 6.57 27.86 -6.95
N GLY A 19 6.79 28.37 -5.75
CA GLY A 19 7.76 27.76 -4.84
C GLY A 19 7.48 26.26 -4.73
N LYS A 20 8.51 25.46 -4.46
CA LYS A 20 8.35 24.00 -4.26
C LYS A 20 7.24 23.73 -3.26
N SER A 21 6.38 22.75 -3.55
CA SER A 21 5.35 22.32 -2.62
C SER A 21 5.99 21.67 -1.38
N LYS A 22 5.23 21.57 -0.28
CA LYS A 22 5.72 20.90 0.96
C LYS A 22 6.18 19.46 0.71
N ILE A 23 5.49 18.78 -0.18
CA ILE A 23 5.84 17.42 -0.61
C ILE A 23 7.14 17.39 -1.40
N GLU A 24 7.33 18.32 -2.35
CA GLU A 24 8.57 18.42 -3.12
C GLU A 24 9.77 18.80 -2.23
N GLU A 25 9.54 19.67 -1.25
CA GLU A 25 10.55 19.97 -0.23
C GLU A 25 10.90 18.76 0.63
N ALA A 26 9.90 17.98 1.03
CA ALA A 26 10.10 16.75 1.79
C ALA A 26 10.87 15.70 0.98
N LEU A 27 10.48 15.48 -0.28
CA LEU A 27 11.16 14.57 -1.19
C LEU A 27 12.62 14.99 -1.45
N GLY A 28 12.89 16.30 -1.54
CA GLY A 28 14.22 16.87 -1.76
C GLY A 28 15.20 16.64 -0.60
N LYS A 29 14.75 16.17 0.56
CA LYS A 29 15.61 15.85 1.71
C LYS A 29 16.22 14.45 1.63
N TYR A 30 15.78 13.63 0.67
CA TYR A 30 16.19 12.26 0.48
C TYR A 30 17.15 12.12 -0.68
N ASP A 31 18.09 11.17 -0.58
CA ASP A 31 18.99 10.87 -1.66
C ASP A 31 18.25 10.28 -2.87
N SER A 32 18.82 10.45 -4.05
CA SER A 32 18.32 9.77 -5.25
C SER A 32 18.34 8.26 -5.08
N ALA A 33 17.39 7.57 -5.71
CA ALA A 33 17.41 6.11 -5.74
C ALA A 33 18.67 5.59 -6.45
N PRO A 34 19.18 4.39 -6.08
CA PRO A 34 20.16 3.72 -6.89
C PRO A 34 19.61 3.47 -8.30
N SER A 35 20.49 3.30 -9.29
CA SER A 35 20.04 2.88 -10.62
C SER A 35 19.38 1.51 -10.57
N ASP A 36 18.48 1.23 -11.52
CA ASP A 36 17.81 -0.07 -11.59
C ASP A 36 18.81 -1.24 -11.74
N ASP A 37 19.93 -1.02 -12.43
CA ASP A 37 21.02 -2.01 -12.52
C ASP A 37 21.68 -2.26 -11.18
N SER A 38 21.98 -1.21 -10.42
CA SER A 38 22.57 -1.33 -9.07
C SER A 38 21.61 -2.07 -8.12
N VAL A 39 20.31 -1.83 -8.23
CA VAL A 39 19.29 -2.55 -7.45
C VAL A 39 19.30 -4.04 -7.81
N ARG A 40 19.31 -4.38 -9.08
CA ARG A 40 19.37 -5.79 -9.54
C ARG A 40 20.60 -6.52 -9.02
N GLU A 41 21.76 -5.89 -9.08
CA GLU A 41 23.00 -6.50 -8.57
C GLU A 41 22.98 -6.65 -7.04
N ALA A 42 22.49 -5.66 -6.30
CA ALA A 42 22.33 -5.76 -4.85
C ALA A 42 21.39 -6.90 -4.45
N VAL A 43 20.26 -7.03 -5.13
CA VAL A 43 19.29 -8.13 -4.90
C VAL A 43 19.90 -9.50 -5.18
N LYS A 44 20.60 -9.66 -6.32
CA LYS A 44 21.31 -10.91 -6.64
C LYS A 44 22.29 -11.31 -5.53
N LYS A 45 23.06 -10.35 -5.04
CA LYS A 45 24.01 -10.58 -3.96
C LYS A 45 23.31 -11.01 -2.66
N ILE A 46 22.24 -10.32 -2.27
CA ILE A 46 21.47 -10.66 -1.07
C ILE A 46 20.91 -12.08 -1.18
N ILE A 47 20.32 -12.43 -2.33
CA ILE A 47 19.77 -13.76 -2.55
C ILE A 47 20.86 -14.83 -2.44
N ALA A 48 22.02 -14.61 -3.06
CA ALA A 48 23.12 -15.57 -3.05
C ALA A 48 23.75 -15.76 -1.67
N GLU A 49 23.87 -14.69 -0.88
CA GLU A 49 24.65 -14.68 0.37
C GLU A 49 23.79 -14.86 1.62
N LYS A 50 22.48 -14.45 1.60
CA LYS A 50 21.69 -14.30 2.80
C LYS A 50 20.47 -15.18 2.91
N VAL A 51 19.86 -15.59 1.79
CA VAL A 51 18.60 -16.36 1.84
C VAL A 51 18.78 -17.67 2.56
N GLN A 52 19.85 -18.41 2.24
CA GLN A 52 20.12 -19.72 2.85
C GLN A 52 20.38 -19.63 4.36
N GLU A 53 21.05 -18.57 4.83
CA GLU A 53 21.27 -18.32 6.27
C GLU A 53 19.96 -18.07 7.02
N LYS A 54 18.94 -17.56 6.34
CA LYS A 54 17.63 -17.21 6.91
C LYS A 54 16.59 -18.32 6.76
N ASP A 55 16.90 -19.41 6.07
CA ASP A 55 16.01 -20.55 5.94
C ASP A 55 16.03 -21.42 7.21
N THR A 56 15.50 -20.86 8.30
CA THR A 56 15.43 -21.52 9.62
C THR A 56 13.98 -21.66 10.08
N PRO A 57 13.69 -22.64 10.98
CA PRO A 57 12.35 -22.80 11.55
C PRO A 57 11.83 -21.54 12.23
N GLU A 58 12.71 -20.78 12.91
CA GLU A 58 12.35 -19.54 13.61
C GLU A 58 11.92 -18.46 12.62
N VAL A 59 12.64 -18.29 11.51
CA VAL A 59 12.28 -17.33 10.45
C VAL A 59 10.96 -17.77 9.79
N LYS A 60 10.77 -19.07 9.53
CA LYS A 60 9.50 -19.58 8.97
C LYS A 60 8.31 -19.32 9.89
N LYS A 61 8.47 -19.51 11.21
CA LYS A 61 7.44 -19.15 12.19
C LYS A 61 7.14 -17.67 12.20
N CYS A 62 8.17 -16.81 12.14
CA CYS A 62 7.99 -15.37 12.05
C CYS A 62 7.23 -14.97 10.78
N LEU A 63 7.59 -15.55 9.64
CA LEU A 63 6.91 -15.30 8.37
C LEU A 63 5.45 -15.78 8.42
N MET A 64 5.19 -16.94 9.04
CA MET A 64 3.84 -17.45 9.22
C MET A 64 2.98 -16.49 10.03
N GLY A 65 3.48 -15.99 11.16
CA GLY A 65 2.80 -14.98 11.98
C GLY A 65 2.65 -13.60 11.28
N SER A 66 3.26 -13.42 10.13
CA SER A 66 3.17 -12.21 9.31
C SER A 66 2.25 -12.37 8.09
N ILE A 67 1.67 -13.56 7.89
CA ILE A 67 0.78 -13.80 6.74
C ILE A 67 -0.49 -12.96 6.86
N GLU A 68 -0.80 -12.24 5.81
CA GLU A 68 -2.13 -11.67 5.60
C GLU A 68 -2.88 -12.56 4.61
N LEU A 69 -3.73 -13.43 5.15
CA LEU A 69 -4.51 -14.37 4.35
C LEU A 69 -5.61 -13.62 3.61
N THR A 70 -5.56 -13.66 2.30
CA THR A 70 -6.30 -12.73 1.44
C THR A 70 -7.24 -13.45 0.49
N THR A 71 -8.49 -12.99 0.40
CA THR A 71 -9.40 -13.30 -0.69
C THR A 71 -9.98 -12.01 -1.27
N LEU A 72 -9.69 -11.76 -2.54
CA LEU A 72 -10.10 -10.58 -3.29
C LEU A 72 -10.57 -11.01 -4.69
N LYS A 73 -11.39 -12.04 -4.75
CA LYS A 73 -11.93 -12.58 -5.99
C LYS A 73 -13.19 -11.84 -6.37
N THR A 74 -13.43 -11.63 -7.66
CA THR A 74 -14.71 -11.09 -8.15
C THR A 74 -15.90 -11.98 -7.79
N THR A 75 -15.63 -13.26 -7.52
CA THR A 75 -16.63 -14.27 -7.16
C THR A 75 -16.83 -14.43 -5.64
N ASP A 76 -16.16 -13.63 -4.82
CA ASP A 76 -16.36 -13.71 -3.37
C ASP A 76 -17.82 -13.35 -3.02
N SER A 77 -18.38 -14.10 -2.08
CA SER A 77 -19.70 -13.90 -1.52
C SER A 77 -19.63 -13.97 0.01
N PRO A 78 -20.67 -13.54 0.74
CA PRO A 78 -20.72 -13.71 2.20
C PRO A 78 -20.42 -15.14 2.64
N GLU A 79 -20.99 -16.13 1.97
CA GLU A 79 -20.79 -17.55 2.28
C GLU A 79 -19.37 -18.01 2.01
N SER A 80 -18.75 -17.58 0.90
CA SER A 80 -17.36 -17.95 0.58
C SER A 80 -16.37 -17.30 1.52
N VAL A 81 -16.61 -16.06 1.95
CA VAL A 81 -15.78 -15.33 2.90
C VAL A 81 -15.93 -15.91 4.31
N MET A 82 -17.15 -16.28 4.71
CA MET A 82 -17.40 -16.99 5.96
C MET A 82 -16.60 -18.31 6.01
N ALA A 83 -16.74 -19.17 5.00
CA ALA A 83 -16.00 -20.43 4.91
C ALA A 83 -14.46 -20.21 4.87
N PHE A 84 -14.01 -19.12 4.26
CA PHE A 84 -12.61 -18.72 4.23
C PHE A 84 -12.11 -18.37 5.65
N THR A 85 -12.89 -17.62 6.41
CA THR A 85 -12.57 -17.21 7.80
C THR A 85 -12.65 -18.39 8.77
N GLU A 86 -13.63 -19.28 8.62
CA GLU A 86 -13.74 -20.50 9.42
C GLU A 86 -12.49 -21.38 9.32
N ARG A 87 -11.85 -21.45 8.15
CA ARG A 87 -10.58 -22.19 8.01
C ARG A 87 -9.45 -21.59 8.83
N VAL A 88 -9.47 -20.29 9.11
CA VAL A 88 -8.50 -19.65 10.01
C VAL A 88 -8.71 -20.14 11.44
N ASN A 89 -9.96 -20.16 11.89
CA ASN A 89 -10.33 -20.68 13.21
C ASN A 89 -9.96 -22.17 13.35
N GLU A 90 -10.29 -22.97 12.34
CA GLU A 90 -9.98 -24.41 12.31
C GLU A 90 -8.48 -24.69 12.35
N PHE A 91 -7.69 -23.91 11.61
CA PHE A 91 -6.24 -24.01 11.60
C PHE A 91 -5.65 -23.73 12.98
N ASP A 92 -6.07 -22.69 13.65
CA ASP A 92 -5.60 -22.33 15.00
C ASP A 92 -5.96 -23.40 16.02
N ASN A 93 -7.18 -23.92 15.96
CA ASN A 93 -7.64 -25.03 16.81
C ASN A 93 -6.86 -26.33 16.57
N THR A 94 -6.46 -26.60 15.32
CA THR A 94 -5.74 -27.82 14.95
C THR A 94 -4.25 -27.75 15.31
N TYR A 95 -3.65 -26.58 15.21
CA TYR A 95 -2.22 -26.35 15.41
C TYR A 95 -1.93 -25.25 16.45
N PRO A 96 -2.35 -25.43 17.71
CA PRO A 96 -2.25 -24.39 18.74
C PRO A 96 -0.82 -23.98 19.09
N ASP A 97 0.19 -24.80 18.73
CA ASP A 97 1.60 -24.53 18.97
C ASP A 97 2.26 -23.69 17.84
N LEU A 98 1.53 -23.46 16.76
CA LEU A 98 1.99 -22.60 15.66
C LEU A 98 1.48 -21.16 15.85
N PRO A 99 2.22 -20.16 15.34
CA PRO A 99 1.70 -18.80 15.34
C PRO A 99 0.42 -18.70 14.51
N HIS A 100 -0.57 -17.93 14.96
CA HIS A 100 -1.67 -17.52 14.11
C HIS A 100 -1.18 -16.55 13.01
N ILE A 101 -1.97 -16.40 11.97
CA ILE A 101 -1.70 -15.41 10.90
C ILE A 101 -1.89 -13.98 11.41
N ALA A 102 -1.36 -12.99 10.69
CA ALA A 102 -1.49 -11.58 11.08
C ALA A 102 -2.90 -11.04 10.82
N THR A 103 -3.43 -11.25 9.62
CA THR A 103 -4.74 -10.70 9.23
C THR A 103 -5.50 -11.63 8.30
N VAL A 104 -6.82 -11.43 8.27
CA VAL A 104 -7.71 -11.82 7.16
C VAL A 104 -7.98 -10.57 6.34
N CYS A 105 -7.67 -10.59 5.04
CA CYS A 105 -7.83 -9.44 4.15
C CYS A 105 -8.91 -9.71 3.10
N VAL A 106 -9.91 -8.84 3.04
CA VAL A 106 -11.10 -8.98 2.20
C VAL A 106 -11.51 -7.65 1.56
N TYR A 107 -12.50 -7.69 0.66
CA TYR A 107 -13.18 -6.48 0.21
C TYR A 107 -13.95 -5.82 1.36
N PRO A 108 -14.11 -4.48 1.35
CA PRO A 108 -14.73 -3.76 2.47
C PRO A 108 -16.16 -4.19 2.78
N CYS A 109 -16.92 -4.64 1.77
CA CYS A 109 -18.29 -5.12 1.95
C CYS A 109 -18.42 -6.45 2.71
N PHE A 110 -17.30 -7.10 3.08
CA PHE A 110 -17.27 -8.33 3.87
C PHE A 110 -16.62 -8.15 5.25
N ALA A 111 -16.40 -6.92 5.67
CA ALA A 111 -15.81 -6.64 6.99
C ALA A 111 -16.67 -7.22 8.12
N ASP A 112 -17.97 -7.06 8.05
CA ASP A 112 -18.94 -7.60 9.01
C ASP A 112 -18.92 -9.13 9.04
N VAL A 113 -18.89 -9.79 7.89
CA VAL A 113 -18.84 -11.26 7.78
C VAL A 113 -17.59 -11.81 8.50
N VAL A 114 -16.43 -11.20 8.27
CA VAL A 114 -15.19 -11.60 8.95
C VAL A 114 -15.26 -11.30 10.44
N SER A 115 -15.76 -10.12 10.82
CA SER A 115 -15.90 -9.70 12.23
C SER A 115 -16.80 -10.63 13.03
N GLU A 116 -17.88 -11.14 12.42
CA GLU A 116 -18.81 -12.07 13.05
C GLU A 116 -18.29 -13.51 13.09
N THR A 117 -17.39 -13.90 12.19
CA THR A 117 -16.94 -15.27 12.00
C THR A 117 -15.60 -15.57 12.69
N LEU A 118 -14.69 -14.59 12.72
CA LEU A 118 -13.33 -14.76 13.22
C LEU A 118 -13.32 -14.92 14.75
N GLU A 119 -12.76 -16.04 15.23
CA GLU A 119 -12.69 -16.39 16.65
C GLU A 119 -11.26 -16.30 17.23
N VAL A 120 -10.23 -16.21 16.37
CA VAL A 120 -8.83 -16.24 16.82
C VAL A 120 -8.41 -14.85 17.31
N ASP A 121 -8.12 -14.77 18.60
CA ASP A 121 -7.60 -13.55 19.21
C ASP A 121 -6.25 -13.14 18.58
N GLY A 122 -6.10 -11.85 18.28
CA GLY A 122 -4.88 -11.30 17.73
C GLY A 122 -4.77 -11.34 16.20
N VAL A 123 -5.71 -11.97 15.49
CA VAL A 123 -5.84 -11.86 14.04
C VAL A 123 -6.64 -10.61 13.70
N GLU A 124 -6.05 -9.73 12.92
CA GLU A 124 -6.66 -8.47 12.52
C GLU A 124 -7.54 -8.64 11.26
N ILE A 125 -8.44 -7.70 11.05
CA ILE A 125 -9.33 -7.65 9.88
C ILE A 125 -8.86 -6.51 8.98
N ALA A 126 -8.22 -6.85 7.87
CA ALA A 126 -7.80 -5.88 6.87
C ALA A 126 -8.83 -5.80 5.74
N CYS A 127 -9.20 -4.58 5.36
CA CYS A 127 -10.03 -4.34 4.19
C CYS A 127 -9.28 -3.48 3.19
N VAL A 128 -9.32 -3.87 1.92
CA VAL A 128 -8.89 -3.00 0.84
C VAL A 128 -9.87 -1.85 0.68
N SER A 129 -9.39 -0.69 0.30
CA SER A 129 -10.20 0.52 0.16
C SER A 129 -9.54 1.51 -0.82
N GLY A 130 -10.05 2.74 -0.87
CA GLY A 130 -9.54 3.74 -1.79
C GLY A 130 -9.83 3.40 -3.23
N SER A 131 -10.99 2.82 -3.51
CA SER A 131 -11.39 2.31 -4.84
C SER A 131 -10.41 1.27 -5.39
N PHE A 132 -10.05 0.31 -4.54
CA PHE A 132 -9.23 -0.84 -4.94
C PHE A 132 -9.87 -1.58 -6.14
N PRO A 133 -9.10 -1.97 -7.17
CA PRO A 133 -7.64 -1.87 -7.26
C PRO A 133 -7.11 -0.61 -7.96
N SER A 134 -7.94 0.20 -8.59
CA SER A 134 -7.49 1.25 -9.51
C SER A 134 -7.25 2.61 -8.86
N SER A 135 -7.85 2.87 -7.71
CA SER A 135 -7.88 4.20 -7.07
C SER A 135 -8.59 5.29 -7.91
N GLN A 136 -9.32 4.90 -8.95
CA GLN A 136 -9.97 5.82 -9.92
C GLN A 136 -11.38 6.24 -9.47
N ALA A 137 -11.46 6.86 -8.30
CA ALA A 137 -12.68 7.48 -7.78
C ALA A 137 -12.35 8.83 -7.12
N VAL A 138 -13.38 9.65 -6.94
CA VAL A 138 -13.26 10.89 -6.18
C VAL A 138 -13.04 10.60 -4.69
N ILE A 139 -12.41 11.52 -3.99
CA ILE A 139 -12.00 11.30 -2.60
C ILE A 139 -13.18 11.01 -1.65
N GLU A 140 -14.32 11.63 -1.89
CA GLU A 140 -15.52 11.43 -1.07
C GLU A 140 -16.00 9.97 -1.08
N VAL A 141 -15.88 9.30 -2.22
CA VAL A 141 -16.21 7.86 -2.35
C VAL A 141 -15.20 7.02 -1.58
N LYS A 142 -13.90 7.34 -1.69
CA LYS A 142 -12.84 6.64 -0.96
C LYS A 142 -12.98 6.80 0.56
N VAL A 143 -13.34 7.99 1.02
CA VAL A 143 -13.62 8.28 2.44
C VAL A 143 -14.82 7.47 2.93
N ALA A 144 -15.91 7.47 2.18
CA ALA A 144 -17.12 6.72 2.54
C ALA A 144 -16.85 5.21 2.60
N GLU A 145 -16.14 4.65 1.62
CA GLU A 145 -15.75 3.24 1.58
C GLU A 145 -14.92 2.85 2.81
N THR A 146 -13.92 3.66 3.14
CA THR A 146 -13.04 3.44 4.29
C THR A 146 -13.82 3.51 5.61
N ALA A 147 -14.67 4.54 5.79
CA ALA A 147 -15.46 4.71 6.99
C ALA A 147 -16.46 3.57 7.20
N LEU A 148 -17.10 3.09 6.13
CA LEU A 148 -18.02 1.94 6.20
C LEU A 148 -17.29 0.65 6.56
N ALA A 149 -16.14 0.37 5.95
CA ALA A 149 -15.34 -0.80 6.30
C ALA A 149 -14.96 -0.81 7.79
N ILE A 150 -14.54 0.34 8.32
CA ILE A 150 -14.21 0.49 9.75
C ILE A 150 -15.42 0.28 10.64
N LYS A 151 -16.57 0.88 10.27
CA LYS A 151 -17.83 0.71 10.99
C LYS A 151 -18.24 -0.77 11.09
N ASP A 152 -18.02 -1.51 10.02
CA ASP A 152 -18.41 -2.92 9.89
C ASP A 152 -17.35 -3.90 10.45
N GLY A 153 -16.27 -3.40 11.05
CA GLY A 153 -15.34 -4.20 11.83
C GLY A 153 -13.90 -4.25 11.33
N ALA A 154 -13.55 -3.55 10.25
CA ALA A 154 -12.16 -3.49 9.81
C ALA A 154 -11.26 -2.83 10.87
N THR A 155 -10.15 -3.47 11.19
CA THR A 155 -9.14 -2.98 12.14
C THR A 155 -7.89 -2.45 11.44
N GLU A 156 -7.70 -2.83 10.17
CA GLU A 156 -6.66 -2.32 9.29
C GLU A 156 -7.26 -1.97 7.92
N ILE A 157 -6.70 -0.96 7.26
CA ILE A 157 -7.17 -0.50 5.94
C ILE A 157 -5.99 -0.46 4.97
N ASP A 158 -6.17 -1.09 3.81
CA ASP A 158 -5.20 -1.10 2.71
C ASP A 158 -5.75 -0.26 1.55
N ILE A 159 -5.31 0.99 1.46
CA ILE A 159 -5.70 1.89 0.37
C ILE A 159 -4.76 1.78 -0.82
N VAL A 160 -5.24 2.15 -2.01
CA VAL A 160 -4.40 2.27 -3.21
C VAL A 160 -4.07 3.73 -3.47
N MET A 161 -2.80 4.02 -3.65
CA MET A 161 -2.32 5.33 -4.08
C MET A 161 -2.90 5.69 -5.46
N SER A 162 -3.23 6.97 -5.68
CA SER A 162 -3.59 7.47 -7.00
C SER A 162 -2.38 7.46 -7.95
N VAL A 163 -2.12 6.31 -8.56
CA VAL A 163 -0.92 6.06 -9.40
C VAL A 163 -0.87 7.01 -10.59
N GLY A 164 -2.00 7.26 -11.25
CA GLY A 164 -2.07 8.17 -12.38
C GLY A 164 -1.65 9.59 -12.03
N LYS A 165 -2.12 10.12 -10.89
CA LYS A 165 -1.71 11.43 -10.38
C LYS A 165 -0.21 11.45 -10.04
N PHE A 166 0.29 10.40 -9.39
CA PHE A 166 1.71 10.28 -9.08
C PHE A 166 2.57 10.32 -10.36
N LEU A 167 2.23 9.53 -11.36
CA LEU A 167 2.98 9.47 -12.63
C LEU A 167 2.91 10.76 -13.43
N SER A 168 1.86 11.57 -13.24
CA SER A 168 1.76 12.92 -13.85
C SER A 168 2.50 14.00 -13.06
N GLY A 169 3.08 13.66 -11.91
CA GLY A 169 3.81 14.60 -11.05
C GLY A 169 2.94 15.38 -10.06
N ASP A 170 1.66 15.06 -9.94
CA ASP A 170 0.74 15.68 -8.97
C ASP A 170 0.89 15.04 -7.59
N TYR A 171 2.07 15.22 -7.01
CA TYR A 171 2.43 14.63 -5.71
C TYR A 171 1.62 15.21 -4.54
N GLU A 172 1.25 16.48 -4.63
CA GLU A 172 0.45 17.14 -3.59
C GLU A 172 -0.91 16.49 -3.44
N SER A 173 -1.65 16.33 -4.55
CA SER A 173 -2.96 15.65 -4.51
C SER A 173 -2.86 14.21 -4.00
N VAL A 174 -1.80 13.49 -4.37
CA VAL A 174 -1.57 12.12 -3.88
C VAL A 174 -1.37 12.12 -2.35
N ALA A 175 -0.55 13.02 -1.84
CA ALA A 175 -0.29 13.13 -0.41
C ALA A 175 -1.55 13.55 0.37
N ASP A 176 -2.31 14.49 -0.16
CA ASP A 176 -3.55 14.98 0.45
C ASP A 176 -4.59 13.86 0.56
N GLU A 177 -4.78 13.07 -0.50
CA GLU A 177 -5.70 11.93 -0.47
C GLU A 177 -5.27 10.88 0.58
N ILE A 178 -3.99 10.54 0.64
CA ILE A 178 -3.47 9.59 1.64
C ILE A 178 -3.67 10.14 3.05
N GLY A 179 -3.37 11.41 3.28
CA GLY A 179 -3.55 12.08 4.57
C GLY A 179 -5.00 12.08 5.02
N GLU A 180 -5.94 12.40 4.13
CA GLU A 180 -7.37 12.40 4.41
C GLU A 180 -7.89 11.00 4.77
N LEU A 181 -7.45 9.96 4.05
CA LEU A 181 -7.80 8.59 4.36
C LEU A 181 -7.17 8.11 5.68
N LYS A 182 -5.96 8.59 6.01
CA LYS A 182 -5.37 8.30 7.33
C LYS A 182 -6.18 8.94 8.47
N GLU A 183 -6.69 10.13 8.29
CA GLU A 183 -7.57 10.77 9.28
C GLU A 183 -8.83 9.94 9.52
N VAL A 184 -9.43 9.38 8.48
CA VAL A 184 -10.58 8.45 8.60
C VAL A 184 -10.20 7.19 9.35
N CYS A 185 -9.00 6.65 9.15
CA CYS A 185 -8.50 5.47 9.85
C CYS A 185 -8.25 5.72 11.34
N GLY A 186 -7.93 6.96 11.73
CA GLY A 186 -7.57 7.30 13.11
C GLY A 186 -6.36 6.50 13.59
N ASP A 187 -6.50 5.83 14.73
CA ASP A 187 -5.43 5.01 15.32
C ASP A 187 -5.25 3.64 14.64
N ARG A 188 -6.12 3.28 13.71
CA ARG A 188 -6.00 2.03 12.95
C ARG A 188 -4.84 2.10 11.97
N LYS A 189 -4.23 0.95 11.73
CA LYS A 189 -3.15 0.85 10.76
C LYS A 189 -3.69 1.06 9.35
N MET A 190 -3.02 1.93 8.61
CA MET A 190 -3.26 2.15 7.19
C MET A 190 -2.04 1.70 6.39
N LYS A 191 -2.25 0.77 5.45
CA LYS A 191 -1.24 0.38 4.48
C LYS A 191 -1.54 1.10 3.15
N VAL A 192 -0.51 1.62 2.53
CA VAL A 192 -0.62 2.29 1.23
C VAL A 192 0.00 1.42 0.15
N ILE A 193 -0.84 0.96 -0.78
CA ILE A 193 -0.41 0.18 -1.94
C ILE A 193 0.13 1.15 -2.99
N LEU A 194 1.40 0.96 -3.35
CA LEU A 194 2.09 1.80 -4.32
C LEU A 194 1.87 1.36 -5.77
N GLU A 195 1.49 0.10 -6.00
CA GLU A 195 1.40 -0.55 -7.32
C GLU A 195 2.73 -0.45 -8.08
N THR A 196 3.76 -1.04 -7.51
CA THR A 196 5.16 -0.91 -7.98
C THR A 196 5.37 -1.34 -9.42
N GLY A 197 4.59 -2.28 -9.93
CA GLY A 197 4.62 -2.68 -11.33
C GLY A 197 4.27 -1.56 -12.30
N CYS A 198 3.43 -0.62 -11.90
CA CYS A 198 3.09 0.58 -12.67
C CYS A 198 4.15 1.69 -12.53
N LEU A 199 4.88 1.73 -11.42
CA LEU A 199 5.93 2.72 -11.17
C LEU A 199 7.22 2.43 -11.93
N LYS A 200 7.51 1.17 -12.18
CA LYS A 200 8.57 0.61 -13.03
C LYS A 200 10.00 0.86 -12.57
N THR A 201 10.37 2.07 -12.17
CA THR A 201 11.76 2.45 -11.85
C THR A 201 12.00 2.53 -10.35
N ALA A 202 13.23 2.27 -9.94
CA ALA A 202 13.66 2.45 -8.54
C ALA A 202 13.41 3.88 -8.05
N GLU A 203 13.63 4.88 -8.91
CA GLU A 203 13.37 6.29 -8.61
C GLU A 203 11.91 6.55 -8.27
N ASN A 204 10.97 6.08 -9.08
CA ASN A 204 9.54 6.24 -8.82
C ASN A 204 9.10 5.47 -7.57
N ILE A 205 9.62 4.24 -7.37
CA ILE A 205 9.29 3.44 -6.19
C ILE A 205 9.78 4.11 -4.92
N LYS A 206 11.01 4.61 -4.89
CA LYS A 206 11.54 5.35 -3.74
C LYS A 206 10.73 6.61 -3.46
N LYS A 207 10.47 7.41 -4.48
CA LYS A 207 9.69 8.64 -4.36
C LYS A 207 8.27 8.39 -3.84
N ALA A 208 7.57 7.41 -4.38
CA ALA A 208 6.24 7.01 -3.91
C ALA A 208 6.29 6.49 -2.46
N SER A 209 7.31 5.73 -2.09
CA SER A 209 7.52 5.24 -0.72
C SER A 209 7.65 6.40 0.27
N ILE A 210 8.53 7.35 -0.02
CA ILE A 210 8.74 8.53 0.84
C ILE A 210 7.46 9.36 0.94
N LEU A 211 6.80 9.61 -0.18
CA LEU A 211 5.54 10.37 -0.22
C LEU A 211 4.47 9.72 0.65
N ALA A 212 4.26 8.41 0.51
CA ALA A 212 3.26 7.68 1.28
C ALA A 212 3.57 7.69 2.78
N MET A 213 4.81 7.48 3.17
CA MET A 213 5.25 7.55 4.58
C MET A 213 5.05 8.95 5.16
N TYR A 214 5.45 9.98 4.43
CA TYR A 214 5.26 11.37 4.84
C TYR A 214 3.78 11.73 5.00
N ALA A 215 2.92 11.21 4.13
CA ALA A 215 1.48 11.46 4.17
C ALA A 215 0.71 10.71 5.27
N GLY A 216 1.37 9.78 5.99
CA GLY A 216 0.79 9.11 7.15
C GLY A 216 0.61 7.60 7.03
N ALA A 217 1.18 6.94 6.03
CA ALA A 217 1.18 5.48 5.93
C ALA A 217 1.84 4.84 7.14
N ASP A 218 1.19 3.86 7.75
CA ASP A 218 1.80 3.00 8.79
C ASP A 218 2.61 1.86 8.16
N TYR A 219 2.18 1.43 6.97
CA TYR A 219 2.86 0.46 6.11
C TYR A 219 2.86 0.94 4.68
N ILE A 220 3.90 0.61 3.93
CA ILE A 220 3.88 0.68 2.47
C ILE A 220 3.81 -0.74 1.90
N LYS A 221 2.94 -0.93 0.91
CA LYS A 221 2.62 -2.22 0.30
C LYS A 221 2.95 -2.19 -1.18
N THR A 222 3.48 -3.28 -1.72
CA THR A 222 3.97 -3.28 -3.09
C THR A 222 2.86 -3.17 -4.12
N SER A 223 1.82 -3.99 -4.02
CA SER A 223 0.93 -4.26 -5.16
C SER A 223 -0.48 -4.63 -4.73
N THR A 224 -1.44 -4.42 -5.63
CA THR A 224 -2.81 -4.92 -5.48
C THR A 224 -2.92 -6.42 -5.71
N GLY A 225 -2.01 -7.02 -6.47
CA GLY A 225 -2.12 -8.38 -6.97
C GLY A 225 -3.05 -8.53 -8.19
N LYS A 226 -3.62 -7.43 -8.68
CA LYS A 226 -4.52 -7.39 -9.85
C LYS A 226 -3.82 -7.02 -11.15
N LEU A 227 -2.58 -6.52 -11.06
CA LEU A 227 -1.71 -6.17 -12.18
C LEU A 227 -0.36 -6.87 -12.03
N GLU A 228 0.23 -7.26 -13.15
CA GLU A 228 1.58 -7.80 -13.23
C GLU A 228 2.58 -6.75 -13.76
N PRO A 229 3.82 -6.77 -13.30
CA PRO A 229 4.34 -7.59 -12.19
C PRO A 229 3.79 -7.12 -10.83
N ALA A 230 3.61 -8.06 -9.91
CA ALA A 230 3.20 -7.77 -8.53
C ALA A 230 4.45 -7.54 -7.63
N ALA A 231 4.56 -8.22 -6.49
CA ALA A 231 5.74 -8.09 -5.63
C ALA A 231 7.00 -8.64 -6.34
N THR A 232 8.08 -7.85 -6.30
CA THR A 232 9.40 -8.27 -6.80
C THR A 232 10.46 -8.03 -5.74
N PRO A 233 11.56 -8.79 -5.71
CA PRO A 233 12.67 -8.54 -4.80
C PRO A 233 13.28 -7.15 -4.96
N GLU A 234 13.33 -6.63 -6.20
CA GLU A 234 13.85 -5.31 -6.53
C GLU A 234 12.99 -4.20 -5.91
N ALA A 235 11.66 -4.28 -6.06
CA ALA A 235 10.75 -3.34 -5.43
C ALA A 235 10.84 -3.40 -3.90
N ALA A 236 10.90 -4.60 -3.33
CA ALA A 236 11.07 -4.80 -1.90
C ALA A 236 12.38 -4.16 -1.39
N TYR A 237 13.48 -4.35 -2.11
CA TYR A 237 14.76 -3.74 -1.76
C TYR A 237 14.68 -2.21 -1.70
N VAL A 238 14.15 -1.57 -2.74
CA VAL A 238 14.02 -0.12 -2.81
C VAL A 238 13.10 0.41 -1.69
N MET A 239 11.97 -0.24 -1.45
CA MET A 239 11.02 0.15 -0.42
C MET A 239 11.63 0.01 0.98
N CYS A 240 12.31 -1.09 1.27
CA CYS A 240 12.97 -1.29 2.56
C CYS A 240 14.11 -0.29 2.80
N GLN A 241 14.88 0.06 1.76
CA GLN A 241 15.89 1.12 1.87
C GLN A 241 15.24 2.49 2.15
N ALA A 242 14.14 2.80 1.50
CA ALA A 242 13.37 4.02 1.76
C ALA A 242 12.83 4.07 3.19
N ILE A 243 12.31 2.97 3.71
CA ILE A 243 11.86 2.85 5.11
C ILE A 243 13.01 3.11 6.07
N LYS A 244 14.19 2.53 5.82
CA LYS A 244 15.36 2.73 6.65
C LYS A 244 15.82 4.19 6.66
N GLU A 245 15.92 4.81 5.49
CA GLU A 245 16.32 6.23 5.39
C GLU A 245 15.30 7.15 6.06
N TYR A 246 14.00 6.86 5.91
CA TYR A 246 12.92 7.59 6.58
C TYR A 246 13.04 7.48 8.11
N TYR A 247 13.31 6.27 8.64
CA TYR A 247 13.54 6.05 10.05
C TYR A 247 14.77 6.81 10.56
N ASP A 248 15.87 6.76 9.83
CA ASP A 248 17.12 7.46 10.20
C ASP A 248 16.91 8.99 10.30
N LYS A 249 16.00 9.54 9.48
CA LYS A 249 15.69 10.99 9.48
C LYS A 249 14.60 11.41 10.46
N THR A 250 13.64 10.55 10.74
CA THR A 250 12.42 10.92 11.50
C THR A 250 12.25 10.17 12.81
N GLY A 251 12.93 9.04 12.99
CA GLY A 251 12.70 8.12 14.11
C GLY A 251 11.38 7.33 14.02
N ILE A 252 10.64 7.45 12.92
CA ILE A 252 9.35 6.77 12.73
C ILE A 252 9.57 5.46 11.99
N GLN A 253 9.20 4.33 12.62
CA GLN A 253 9.28 3.02 12.00
C GLN A 253 8.01 2.73 11.21
N ILE A 254 8.18 2.51 9.91
CA ILE A 254 7.11 2.12 8.98
C ILE A 254 7.25 0.65 8.64
N GLY A 255 6.12 -0.05 8.52
CA GLY A 255 6.08 -1.45 8.12
C GLY A 255 6.18 -1.64 6.61
N PHE A 256 6.57 -2.85 6.21
CA PHE A 256 6.66 -3.25 4.81
C PHE A 256 5.76 -4.46 4.53
N LYS A 257 5.00 -4.40 3.45
CA LYS A 257 4.12 -5.49 3.01
C LYS A 257 4.38 -5.85 1.55
N PRO A 258 5.04 -6.98 1.26
CA PRO A 258 5.03 -7.54 -0.08
C PRO A 258 3.68 -8.20 -0.36
N ALA A 259 3.12 -7.98 -1.53
CA ALA A 259 1.82 -8.52 -1.90
C ALA A 259 1.73 -8.89 -3.38
N GLY A 260 0.93 -9.92 -3.66
CA GLY A 260 0.69 -10.44 -5.01
C GLY A 260 1.69 -11.50 -5.45
N GLY A 261 1.18 -12.67 -5.78
CA GLY A 261 1.98 -13.79 -6.29
C GLY A 261 2.78 -14.57 -5.24
N ILE A 262 2.64 -14.27 -3.95
CA ILE A 262 3.34 -14.95 -2.86
C ILE A 262 2.44 -16.09 -2.35
N ASN A 263 2.74 -17.33 -2.76
CA ASN A 263 1.92 -18.51 -2.46
C ASN A 263 2.65 -19.55 -1.60
N SER A 264 3.90 -19.33 -1.29
CA SER A 264 4.73 -20.21 -0.45
C SER A 264 5.83 -19.43 0.24
N VAL A 265 6.38 -20.05 1.25
CA VAL A 265 7.54 -19.53 2.01
C VAL A 265 8.82 -19.94 1.30
#